data_b0daa5355105e4973e789688856f41c8
#
_entry.id   b0daa5355105e4973e789688856f41c8
#
_cell.length_a   1.000
_cell.length_b   1.000
_cell.length_c   1.000
_cell.angle_alpha   90.00
_cell.angle_beta   90.00
_cell.angle_gamma   90.00
#
_symmetry.space_group_name_H-M   'P 1'
#
loop_
_entity.id
_entity.type
_entity.pdbx_description
1 polymer ?
#
loop_
_entity_poly.entity_id
_entity_poly.type
_entity_poly.pdbx_seq_one_letter_code
_entity_poly.pdbx_strand_id
1 'polypeptide(L)'
;MAKTLMIQGTASNVGKSLLTTGLCRLYSRRGLKVAPFKAQNMALNSFITPQGREVGRAQAVQAAAAGTPLRAEMNPVLLKPLGDSLSRVILLGKPWKTLRAAEYYRERPFLWSAVTGALESLAPDFDLIIVEGAGSPAEINLKADEIVNMRVARHLNAPVLLAGDIDRGGVFAFLYGTMELLEPEERALIRGFIINNFRGDPSLLRPGLEMLKNLTGGRPTVGVVPHLRDLRLAREDSLFLDEGGMGTPKPGLVDIAVLRLPGMTNYDDFDPLAAEPGVNLRFIDSPAELGPGSTLPRALILPGTETPLRALGWLRERNLAAAVAACRDLGVSVAGIGEGFRMMGSFVRGVSGEGAPESPAGQAEPPGQVDLPGQVHLPGLGLLPMEGRFDPEEGKRLLRGLTREGDEVRGYGVPGGWVPAPGDEAPSDGSAPGPMPEAGSGKAPPGAPPAPEAFLVLEGSRAGGLRSADGRVWGAALHGVFDAPGFRRRWLRSLGWTESGSPRDREELQRREFDRLADHLEAHLDMGLLDRIIGI
;
A
#
# COMPACT_ATOMS: atom_id res chain seq x y z
N MET A 1 -9.13 28.04 -14.84
CA MET A 1 -8.51 26.70 -14.92
C MET A 1 -7.47 26.60 -13.82
N ALA A 2 -7.38 25.45 -13.15
CA ALA A 2 -6.34 25.20 -12.17
C ALA A 2 -4.95 25.43 -12.78
N LYS A 3 -4.03 25.99 -11.98
CA LYS A 3 -2.61 25.98 -12.31
C LYS A 3 -2.07 24.57 -12.21
N THR A 4 -0.97 24.27 -12.88
CA THR A 4 -0.37 22.95 -12.86
C THR A 4 1.12 23.03 -12.60
N LEU A 5 1.65 22.05 -11.91
CA LEU A 5 3.08 21.80 -11.77
C LEU A 5 3.33 20.30 -11.88
N MET A 6 4.30 19.91 -12.68
CA MET A 6 4.62 18.47 -12.81
C MET A 6 6.00 18.16 -12.26
N ILE A 7 6.09 17.16 -11.40
CA ILE A 7 7.34 16.62 -10.86
C ILE A 7 7.66 15.34 -11.62
N GLN A 8 8.74 15.37 -12.40
CA GLN A 8 9.30 14.19 -13.07
C GLN A 8 10.65 13.82 -12.46
N GLY A 9 11.11 12.62 -12.70
CA GLY A 9 12.38 12.16 -12.18
C GLY A 9 13.27 11.58 -13.26
N THR A 10 14.58 11.62 -13.05
CA THR A 10 15.54 10.98 -13.94
C THR A 10 15.50 9.45 -13.88
N ALA A 11 14.88 8.90 -12.82
CA ALA A 11 14.70 7.46 -12.60
C ALA A 11 13.56 7.19 -11.61
N SER A 12 13.25 5.92 -11.39
CA SER A 12 12.46 5.50 -10.22
C SER A 12 13.19 5.82 -8.92
N ASN A 13 12.45 6.02 -7.83
CA ASN A 13 12.98 6.23 -6.46
C ASN A 13 13.87 7.48 -6.26
N VAL A 14 13.83 8.45 -7.15
CA VAL A 14 14.53 9.73 -6.96
C VAL A 14 13.83 10.68 -5.99
N GLY A 15 12.68 10.27 -5.42
CA GLY A 15 11.92 11.02 -4.43
C GLY A 15 10.75 11.84 -4.98
N LYS A 16 10.27 11.57 -6.20
CA LYS A 16 9.10 12.26 -6.80
C LYS A 16 7.92 12.33 -5.85
N SER A 17 7.52 11.20 -5.28
CA SER A 17 6.33 11.11 -4.40
C SER A 17 6.49 11.93 -3.12
N LEU A 18 7.70 11.96 -2.51
CA LEU A 18 7.97 12.82 -1.35
C LEU A 18 7.95 14.30 -1.71
N LEU A 19 8.58 14.68 -2.82
CA LEU A 19 8.56 16.07 -3.30
C LEU A 19 7.12 16.52 -3.58
N THR A 20 6.33 15.68 -4.26
CA THR A 20 4.92 15.95 -4.53
C THR A 20 4.11 16.08 -3.25
N THR A 21 4.30 15.17 -2.28
CA THR A 21 3.64 15.21 -0.96
C THR A 21 3.94 16.51 -0.22
N GLY A 22 5.22 16.87 -0.13
CA GLY A 22 5.65 18.08 0.56
C GLY A 22 5.15 19.36 -0.11
N LEU A 23 5.16 19.41 -1.45
CA LEU A 23 4.60 20.54 -2.21
C LEU A 23 3.07 20.63 -2.06
N CYS A 24 2.35 19.51 -2.06
CA CYS A 24 0.92 19.49 -1.76
C CYS A 24 0.63 20.12 -0.39
N ARG A 25 1.38 19.72 0.65
CA ARG A 25 1.24 20.30 2.00
C ARG A 25 1.60 21.76 2.03
N LEU A 26 2.72 22.13 1.42
CA LEU A 26 3.23 23.50 1.40
C LEU A 26 2.23 24.49 0.78
N TYR A 27 1.74 24.19 -0.41
CA TYR A 27 0.80 25.07 -1.09
C TYR A 27 -0.60 25.06 -0.45
N SER A 28 -1.03 23.95 0.12
CA SER A 28 -2.26 23.90 0.92
C SER A 28 -2.15 24.81 2.16
N ARG A 29 -1.02 24.79 2.89
CA ARG A 29 -0.76 25.72 4.02
C ARG A 29 -0.76 27.19 3.60
N ARG A 30 -0.45 27.49 2.34
CA ARG A 30 -0.53 28.84 1.76
C ARG A 30 -1.94 29.23 1.32
N GLY A 31 -2.94 28.36 1.58
CA GLY A 31 -4.36 28.64 1.33
C GLY A 31 -4.88 28.24 -0.05
N LEU A 32 -4.07 27.57 -0.88
CA LEU A 32 -4.53 27.06 -2.16
C LEU A 32 -5.29 25.73 -1.99
N LYS A 33 -6.32 25.52 -2.80
CA LYS A 33 -6.95 24.21 -2.96
C LYS A 33 -6.08 23.38 -3.89
N VAL A 34 -5.39 22.38 -3.33
CA VAL A 34 -4.40 21.57 -4.05
C VAL A 34 -4.92 20.16 -4.28
N ALA A 35 -4.82 19.65 -5.51
CA ALA A 35 -5.00 18.24 -5.82
C ALA A 35 -3.68 17.60 -6.26
N PRO A 36 -3.32 16.42 -5.75
CA PRO A 36 -2.32 15.56 -6.38
C PRO A 36 -2.92 14.89 -7.62
N PHE A 37 -2.07 14.53 -8.58
CA PHE A 37 -2.47 13.74 -9.74
C PHE A 37 -1.32 12.85 -10.21
N LYS A 38 -1.62 11.60 -10.51
CA LYS A 38 -0.71 10.68 -11.18
C LYS A 38 -1.49 9.86 -12.19
N ALA A 39 -1.23 10.07 -13.46
CA ALA A 39 -2.01 9.50 -14.55
C ALA A 39 -2.10 7.97 -14.48
N GLN A 40 -0.94 7.34 -14.26
CA GLN A 40 -0.84 5.90 -14.05
C GLN A 40 0.11 5.64 -12.88
N ASN A 41 -0.29 4.75 -11.98
CA ASN A 41 0.55 4.24 -10.93
C ASN A 41 0.72 2.73 -11.04
N MET A 42 1.86 2.20 -10.63
CA MET A 42 2.09 0.76 -10.49
C MET A 42 2.47 0.49 -9.04
N ALA A 43 1.52 -0.03 -8.27
CA ALA A 43 1.71 -0.26 -6.85
C ALA A 43 0.79 -1.39 -6.35
N LEU A 44 1.29 -2.19 -5.42
CA LEU A 44 0.49 -3.18 -4.69
C LEU A 44 -0.34 -2.49 -3.58
N ASN A 45 0.23 -1.44 -2.99
CA ASN A 45 -0.44 -0.70 -1.92
C ASN A 45 -1.46 0.28 -2.48
N SER A 46 -2.65 0.23 -1.94
CA SER A 46 -3.77 1.08 -2.33
C SER A 46 -4.56 1.56 -1.12
N PHE A 47 -5.41 2.52 -1.35
CA PHE A 47 -6.35 3.04 -0.37
C PHE A 47 -7.74 3.16 -0.99
N ILE A 48 -8.79 3.14 -0.18
CA ILE A 48 -10.17 3.21 -0.66
C ILE A 48 -10.75 4.59 -0.36
N THR A 49 -11.28 5.24 -1.39
CA THR A 49 -11.98 6.53 -1.24
C THR A 49 -13.30 6.36 -0.48
N PRO A 50 -13.89 7.44 0.06
CA PRO A 50 -15.22 7.38 0.68
C PRO A 50 -16.32 6.79 -0.22
N GLN A 51 -16.15 6.86 -1.54
CA GLN A 51 -17.08 6.29 -2.53
C GLN A 51 -16.77 4.82 -2.88
N GLY A 52 -15.87 4.16 -2.15
CA GLY A 52 -15.49 2.78 -2.39
C GLY A 52 -14.63 2.57 -3.64
N ARG A 53 -13.83 3.57 -4.02
CA ARG A 53 -12.92 3.53 -5.19
C ARG A 53 -11.49 3.29 -4.73
N GLU A 54 -10.78 2.42 -5.43
CA GLU A 54 -9.40 2.08 -5.14
C GLU A 54 -8.42 3.06 -5.82
N VAL A 55 -7.47 3.61 -5.06
CA VAL A 55 -6.47 4.60 -5.50
C VAL A 55 -5.11 4.21 -4.96
N GLY A 56 -4.04 4.47 -5.71
CA GLY A 56 -2.67 4.23 -5.26
C GLY A 56 -2.35 4.93 -3.94
N ARG A 57 -1.60 4.26 -3.08
CA ARG A 57 -1.28 4.74 -1.72
C ARG A 57 -0.59 6.11 -1.73
N ALA A 58 0.33 6.36 -2.68
CA ALA A 58 1.01 7.65 -2.78
C ALA A 58 0.02 8.81 -2.96
N GLN A 59 -0.99 8.66 -3.82
CA GLN A 59 -1.98 9.71 -4.04
C GLN A 59 -2.89 9.90 -2.83
N ALA A 60 -3.16 8.83 -2.06
CA ALA A 60 -3.88 8.97 -0.79
C ALA A 60 -3.07 9.78 0.24
N VAL A 61 -1.76 9.53 0.34
CA VAL A 61 -0.85 10.30 1.20
C VAL A 61 -0.75 11.76 0.75
N GLN A 62 -0.65 12.02 -0.55
CA GLN A 62 -0.57 13.35 -1.14
C GLN A 62 -1.88 14.14 -0.94
N ALA A 63 -3.04 13.50 -1.11
CA ALA A 63 -4.35 14.11 -0.84
C ALA A 63 -4.52 14.46 0.64
N ALA A 64 -4.09 13.57 1.55
CA ALA A 64 -4.08 13.84 2.99
C ALA A 64 -3.13 15.00 3.35
N ALA A 65 -1.96 15.08 2.73
CA ALA A 65 -1.02 16.20 2.89
C ALA A 65 -1.63 17.54 2.42
N ALA A 66 -2.36 17.51 1.29
CA ALA A 66 -3.10 18.66 0.77
C ALA A 66 -4.32 19.03 1.63
N GLY A 67 -4.76 18.16 2.55
CA GLY A 67 -6.00 18.36 3.30
C GLY A 67 -7.26 18.27 2.43
N THR A 68 -7.20 17.53 1.32
CA THR A 68 -8.32 17.37 0.38
C THR A 68 -8.86 15.93 0.39
N PRO A 69 -10.18 15.74 0.21
CA PRO A 69 -10.75 14.40 0.08
C PRO A 69 -10.12 13.63 -1.10
N LEU A 70 -9.77 12.38 -0.86
CA LEU A 70 -9.22 11.50 -1.89
C LEU A 70 -10.30 11.18 -2.94
N ARG A 71 -9.96 11.34 -4.22
CA ARG A 71 -10.81 11.05 -5.37
C ARG A 71 -10.12 10.07 -6.32
N ALA A 72 -10.91 9.22 -6.98
CA ALA A 72 -10.38 8.25 -7.94
C ALA A 72 -9.72 8.94 -9.15
N GLU A 73 -10.17 10.13 -9.52
CA GLU A 73 -9.62 10.95 -10.59
C GLU A 73 -8.17 11.39 -10.32
N MET A 74 -7.72 11.38 -9.06
CA MET A 74 -6.32 11.70 -8.71
C MET A 74 -5.33 10.61 -9.16
N ASN A 75 -5.84 9.38 -9.40
CA ASN A 75 -5.06 8.28 -9.98
C ASN A 75 -5.98 7.42 -10.87
N PRO A 76 -6.28 7.86 -12.09
CA PRO A 76 -7.25 7.20 -12.95
C PRO A 76 -6.86 5.78 -13.37
N VAL A 77 -5.56 5.47 -13.46
CA VAL A 77 -5.06 4.14 -13.82
C VAL A 77 -4.12 3.63 -12.72
N LEU A 78 -4.50 2.53 -12.07
CA LEU A 78 -3.63 1.83 -11.12
C LEU A 78 -3.38 0.42 -11.62
N LEU A 79 -2.10 0.04 -11.74
CA LEU A 79 -1.66 -1.30 -12.11
C LEU A 79 -1.21 -2.04 -10.86
N LYS A 80 -1.78 -3.21 -10.64
CA LYS A 80 -1.38 -4.13 -9.56
C LYS A 80 -0.69 -5.34 -10.17
N PRO A 81 0.64 -5.47 -10.02
CA PRO A 81 1.36 -6.62 -10.53
C PRO A 81 0.89 -7.92 -9.85
N LEU A 82 0.57 -8.94 -10.66
CA LEU A 82 0.15 -10.27 -10.18
C LEU A 82 1.25 -11.33 -10.40
N GLY A 83 2.30 -11.00 -11.13
CA GLY A 83 3.41 -11.87 -11.48
C GLY A 83 3.93 -11.55 -12.88
N ASP A 84 4.67 -12.48 -13.48
CA ASP A 84 5.41 -12.30 -14.72
C ASP A 84 4.59 -11.64 -15.85
N SER A 85 4.83 -10.33 -16.05
CA SER A 85 4.20 -9.52 -17.09
C SER A 85 2.66 -9.40 -17.02
N LEU A 86 2.02 -9.86 -15.95
CA LEU A 86 0.57 -9.78 -15.74
C LEU A 86 0.24 -8.72 -14.69
N SER A 87 -0.73 -7.85 -14.98
CA SER A 87 -1.20 -6.84 -14.03
C SER A 87 -2.71 -6.74 -14.06
N ARG A 88 -3.31 -6.58 -12.87
CA ARG A 88 -4.70 -6.13 -12.75
C ARG A 88 -4.75 -4.63 -12.92
N VAL A 89 -5.59 -4.17 -13.83
CA VAL A 89 -5.82 -2.74 -14.10
C VAL A 89 -7.04 -2.29 -13.31
N ILE A 90 -6.84 -1.32 -12.45
CA ILE A 90 -7.90 -0.60 -11.75
C ILE A 90 -8.10 0.73 -12.50
N LEU A 91 -9.30 0.95 -13.04
CA LEU A 91 -9.64 2.13 -13.82
C LEU A 91 -10.65 2.99 -13.06
N LEU A 92 -10.28 4.24 -12.79
CA LEU A 92 -11.09 5.16 -11.97
C LEU A 92 -11.60 4.50 -10.68
N GLY A 93 -10.70 3.74 -10.05
CA GLY A 93 -10.91 3.06 -8.78
C GLY A 93 -11.77 1.80 -8.83
N LYS A 94 -12.06 1.24 -10.01
CA LYS A 94 -12.76 -0.03 -10.17
C LYS A 94 -11.88 -1.07 -10.88
N PRO A 95 -11.90 -2.34 -10.47
CA PRO A 95 -11.32 -3.41 -11.28
C PRO A 95 -11.88 -3.35 -12.69
N TRP A 96 -11.00 -3.42 -13.69
CA TRP A 96 -11.40 -3.31 -15.10
C TRP A 96 -11.01 -4.54 -15.91
N LYS A 97 -9.71 -4.82 -16.01
CA LYS A 97 -9.18 -5.97 -16.75
C LYS A 97 -7.90 -6.48 -16.07
N THR A 98 -7.61 -7.75 -16.25
CA THR A 98 -6.29 -8.34 -16.00
C THR A 98 -5.60 -8.53 -17.33
N LEU A 99 -4.44 -7.89 -17.55
CA LEU A 99 -3.79 -7.79 -18.84
C LEU A 99 -2.30 -8.14 -18.74
N ARG A 100 -1.78 -8.78 -19.78
CA ARG A 100 -0.35 -8.87 -20.02
C ARG A 100 0.19 -7.55 -20.57
N ALA A 101 1.48 -7.31 -20.42
CA ALA A 101 2.10 -6.06 -20.85
C ALA A 101 1.76 -5.69 -22.31
N ALA A 102 1.86 -6.63 -23.25
CA ALA A 102 1.54 -6.38 -24.67
C ALA A 102 0.06 -6.02 -24.92
N GLU A 103 -0.86 -6.57 -24.12
CA GLU A 103 -2.29 -6.25 -24.19
C GLU A 103 -2.56 -4.88 -23.61
N TYR A 104 -1.90 -4.54 -22.51
CA TYR A 104 -1.98 -3.23 -21.88
C TYR A 104 -1.59 -2.11 -22.86
N TYR A 105 -0.54 -2.29 -23.66
CA TYR A 105 -0.12 -1.31 -24.65
C TYR A 105 -1.23 -1.00 -25.69
N ARG A 106 -2.03 -1.99 -26.08
CA ARG A 106 -3.15 -1.80 -27.01
C ARG A 106 -4.30 -0.98 -26.40
N GLU A 107 -4.47 -1.05 -25.11
CA GLU A 107 -5.53 -0.33 -24.38
C GLU A 107 -5.16 1.14 -24.04
N ARG A 108 -3.91 1.55 -24.22
CA ARG A 108 -3.43 2.91 -23.88
C ARG A 108 -4.22 4.06 -24.50
N PRO A 109 -4.71 4.00 -25.75
CA PRO A 109 -5.56 5.07 -26.29
C PRO A 109 -6.85 5.27 -25.50
N PHE A 110 -7.47 4.18 -25.06
CA PHE A 110 -8.66 4.22 -24.20
C PHE A 110 -8.30 4.74 -22.80
N LEU A 111 -7.23 4.24 -22.21
CA LEU A 111 -6.75 4.70 -20.90
C LEU A 111 -6.39 6.20 -20.91
N TRP A 112 -5.85 6.69 -22.04
CA TRP A 112 -5.57 8.11 -22.19
C TRP A 112 -6.84 8.98 -22.11
N SER A 113 -7.95 8.54 -22.67
CA SER A 113 -9.22 9.27 -22.55
C SER A 113 -9.72 9.32 -21.10
N ALA A 114 -9.48 8.27 -20.32
CA ALA A 114 -9.78 8.28 -18.89
C ALA A 114 -8.86 9.23 -18.11
N VAL A 115 -7.58 9.31 -18.48
CA VAL A 115 -6.61 10.25 -17.87
C VAL A 115 -7.02 11.70 -18.12
N THR A 116 -7.36 12.06 -19.37
CA THR A 116 -7.76 13.43 -19.71
C THR A 116 -9.10 13.79 -19.07
N GLY A 117 -10.09 12.89 -19.11
CA GLY A 117 -11.39 13.11 -18.44
C GLY A 117 -11.26 13.28 -16.92
N ALA A 118 -10.33 12.57 -16.27
CA ALA A 118 -10.05 12.74 -14.86
C ALA A 118 -9.46 14.13 -14.56
N LEU A 119 -8.52 14.61 -15.37
CA LEU A 119 -7.95 15.96 -15.25
C LEU A 119 -9.01 17.05 -15.45
N GLU A 120 -9.86 16.90 -16.47
CA GLU A 120 -10.97 17.81 -16.74
C GLU A 120 -11.97 17.87 -15.58
N SER A 121 -12.22 16.72 -14.92
CA SER A 121 -13.07 16.63 -13.73
C SER A 121 -12.47 17.29 -12.49
N LEU A 122 -11.14 17.28 -12.33
CA LEU A 122 -10.47 17.90 -11.19
C LEU A 122 -10.30 19.41 -11.34
N ALA A 123 -10.02 19.89 -12.56
CA ALA A 123 -9.59 21.25 -12.81
C ALA A 123 -10.53 22.37 -12.29
N PRO A 124 -11.88 22.21 -12.26
CA PRO A 124 -12.78 23.23 -11.74
C PRO A 124 -12.73 23.41 -10.21
N ASP A 125 -12.34 22.37 -9.47
CA ASP A 125 -12.48 22.30 -8.01
C ASP A 125 -11.21 22.78 -7.29
N PHE A 126 -10.08 22.92 -8.01
CA PHE A 126 -8.77 23.17 -7.42
C PHE A 126 -8.07 24.39 -8.04
N ASP A 127 -7.27 25.07 -7.23
CA ASP A 127 -6.42 26.19 -7.66
C ASP A 127 -5.12 25.69 -8.30
N LEU A 128 -4.59 24.58 -7.77
CA LEU A 128 -3.33 23.96 -8.21
C LEU A 128 -3.45 22.44 -8.27
N ILE A 129 -3.05 21.86 -9.40
CA ILE A 129 -2.87 20.41 -9.55
C ILE A 129 -1.38 20.11 -9.63
N ILE A 130 -0.86 19.34 -8.66
CA ILE A 130 0.53 18.87 -8.64
C ILE A 130 0.56 17.47 -9.23
N VAL A 131 1.17 17.34 -10.40
CA VAL A 131 1.24 16.12 -11.18
C VAL A 131 2.54 15.38 -10.87
N GLU A 132 2.44 14.10 -10.57
CA GLU A 132 3.59 13.21 -10.39
C GLU A 132 3.78 12.35 -11.64
N GLY A 133 4.99 12.34 -12.20
CA GLY A 133 5.39 11.41 -13.25
C GLY A 133 5.76 10.02 -12.71
N ALA A 134 5.93 9.05 -13.60
CA ALA A 134 6.36 7.69 -13.26
C ALA A 134 7.66 7.33 -13.98
N GLY A 135 8.60 6.67 -13.28
CA GLY A 135 9.92 6.32 -13.83
C GLY A 135 10.68 7.56 -14.31
N SER A 136 11.15 7.52 -15.56
CA SER A 136 11.83 8.61 -16.25
C SER A 136 11.11 9.00 -17.55
N PRO A 137 11.07 10.28 -17.93
CA PRO A 137 10.54 10.69 -19.24
C PRO A 137 11.49 10.29 -20.41
N ALA A 138 12.68 9.84 -20.09
CA ALA A 138 13.71 9.42 -21.06
C ALA A 138 13.68 7.92 -21.39
N GLU A 139 12.61 7.19 -21.05
CA GLU A 139 12.36 5.81 -21.48
C GLU A 139 12.01 5.79 -22.97
N ILE A 140 13.00 6.04 -23.85
CA ILE A 140 12.82 6.26 -25.30
C ILE A 140 12.15 5.08 -26.02
N ASN A 141 12.35 3.85 -25.52
CA ASN A 141 11.71 2.63 -26.01
C ASN A 141 10.21 2.55 -25.71
N LEU A 142 9.71 3.32 -24.75
CA LEU A 142 8.31 3.35 -24.32
C LEU A 142 7.58 4.63 -24.73
N LYS A 143 8.29 5.58 -25.36
CA LYS A 143 7.84 6.96 -25.56
C LYS A 143 6.60 7.09 -26.46
N ALA A 144 6.49 6.26 -27.51
CA ALA A 144 5.41 6.39 -28.49
C ALA A 144 4.00 6.29 -27.88
N ASP A 145 3.86 5.46 -26.83
CA ASP A 145 2.57 5.15 -26.21
C ASP A 145 2.51 5.53 -24.72
N GLU A 146 3.45 6.36 -24.25
CA GLU A 146 3.50 6.79 -22.87
C GLU A 146 2.27 7.66 -22.51
N ILE A 147 1.75 7.48 -21.29
CA ILE A 147 0.57 8.22 -20.78
C ILE A 147 0.82 8.87 -19.41
N VAL A 148 2.07 8.96 -18.95
CA VAL A 148 2.40 9.29 -17.54
C VAL A 148 3.33 10.50 -17.38
N ASN A 149 4.19 10.79 -18.36
CA ASN A 149 5.22 11.82 -18.25
C ASN A 149 4.98 12.97 -19.25
N MET A 150 5.69 12.98 -20.38
CA MET A 150 5.67 14.13 -21.29
C MET A 150 4.35 14.30 -22.03
N ARG A 151 3.60 13.22 -22.26
CA ARG A 151 2.26 13.33 -22.86
C ARG A 151 1.30 14.09 -21.95
N VAL A 152 1.36 13.85 -20.63
CA VAL A 152 0.56 14.60 -19.64
C VAL A 152 1.04 16.04 -19.55
N ALA A 153 2.37 16.25 -19.46
CA ALA A 153 2.94 17.59 -19.41
C ALA A 153 2.53 18.45 -20.61
N ARG A 154 2.57 17.88 -21.82
CA ARG A 154 2.15 18.55 -23.07
C ARG A 154 0.65 18.83 -23.09
N HIS A 155 -0.18 17.88 -22.68
CA HIS A 155 -1.64 18.05 -22.64
C HIS A 155 -2.05 19.21 -21.73
N LEU A 156 -1.39 19.35 -20.57
CA LEU A 156 -1.66 20.40 -19.60
C LEU A 156 -0.87 21.70 -19.87
N ASN A 157 0.06 21.68 -20.83
CA ASN A 157 1.11 22.70 -20.95
C ASN A 157 1.77 23.00 -19.59
N ALA A 158 1.99 21.94 -18.79
CA ALA A 158 2.45 22.07 -17.42
C ALA A 158 3.94 22.36 -17.35
N PRO A 159 4.37 23.31 -16.53
CA PRO A 159 5.79 23.45 -16.19
C PRO A 159 6.25 22.18 -15.46
N VAL A 160 7.41 21.66 -15.86
CA VAL A 160 8.01 20.46 -15.31
C VAL A 160 9.25 20.81 -14.49
N LEU A 161 9.35 20.25 -13.28
CA LEU A 161 10.58 20.18 -12.51
C LEU A 161 11.13 18.75 -12.60
N LEU A 162 12.36 18.63 -13.09
CA LEU A 162 13.04 17.35 -13.20
C LEU A 162 13.88 17.10 -11.95
N ALA A 163 13.55 16.07 -11.19
CA ALA A 163 14.25 15.68 -9.97
C ALA A 163 15.30 14.61 -10.25
N GLY A 164 16.49 14.78 -9.68
CA GLY A 164 17.57 13.79 -9.69
C GLY A 164 18.00 13.45 -8.27
N ASP A 165 18.34 12.19 -8.03
CA ASP A 165 18.90 11.70 -6.77
C ASP A 165 20.42 11.75 -6.82
N ILE A 166 21.03 12.51 -5.90
CA ILE A 166 22.49 12.65 -5.85
C ILE A 166 23.17 11.53 -5.06
N ASP A 167 22.46 10.86 -4.17
CA ASP A 167 23.04 9.83 -3.27
C ASP A 167 23.58 8.63 -4.06
N ARG A 168 23.03 8.40 -5.27
CA ARG A 168 23.47 7.34 -6.19
C ARG A 168 24.66 7.70 -7.07
N GLY A 169 25.12 8.96 -7.03
CA GLY A 169 26.14 9.48 -7.94
C GLY A 169 25.60 9.78 -9.35
N GLY A 170 26.36 10.55 -10.13
CA GLY A 170 26.02 10.83 -11.55
C GLY A 170 24.84 11.77 -11.80
N VAL A 171 24.32 12.49 -10.79
CA VAL A 171 23.09 13.28 -10.89
C VAL A 171 23.10 14.27 -12.06
N PHE A 172 24.24 14.94 -12.32
CA PHE A 172 24.37 15.88 -13.43
C PHE A 172 24.24 15.21 -14.79
N ALA A 173 24.86 14.02 -14.94
CA ALA A 173 24.73 13.23 -16.17
C ALA A 173 23.30 12.76 -16.38
N PHE A 174 22.61 12.31 -15.32
CA PHE A 174 21.21 11.90 -15.40
C PHE A 174 20.29 13.07 -15.77
N LEU A 175 20.45 14.24 -15.16
CA LEU A 175 19.64 15.42 -15.49
C LEU A 175 19.87 15.89 -16.92
N TYR A 176 21.15 16.03 -17.32
CA TYR A 176 21.50 16.46 -18.67
C TYR A 176 21.09 15.42 -19.72
N GLY A 177 21.42 14.14 -19.52
CA GLY A 177 21.07 13.06 -20.44
C GLY A 177 19.56 12.88 -20.61
N THR A 178 18.79 12.99 -19.51
CA THR A 178 17.32 12.97 -19.59
C THR A 178 16.81 14.09 -20.50
N MET A 179 17.33 15.30 -20.34
CA MET A 179 16.95 16.45 -21.18
C MET A 179 17.31 16.22 -22.66
N GLU A 180 18.49 15.70 -22.96
CA GLU A 180 18.94 15.52 -24.33
C GLU A 180 18.17 14.43 -25.09
N LEU A 181 17.59 13.46 -24.39
CA LEU A 181 16.76 12.40 -24.98
C LEU A 181 15.31 12.84 -25.27
N LEU A 182 14.92 14.02 -24.77
CA LEU A 182 13.57 14.57 -25.01
C LEU A 182 13.53 15.38 -26.31
N GLU A 183 12.34 15.44 -26.93
CA GLU A 183 12.08 16.33 -28.06
C GLU A 183 12.15 17.81 -27.67
N PRO A 184 12.45 18.72 -28.62
CA PRO A 184 12.58 20.14 -28.31
C PRO A 184 11.35 20.75 -27.58
N GLU A 185 10.13 20.35 -27.97
CA GLU A 185 8.89 20.82 -27.39
C GLU A 185 8.71 20.31 -25.94
N GLU A 186 9.17 19.09 -25.66
CA GLU A 186 9.15 18.49 -24.34
C GLU A 186 10.19 19.14 -23.43
N ARG A 187 11.41 19.36 -23.95
CA ARG A 187 12.46 20.09 -23.24
C ARG A 187 12.01 21.50 -22.85
N ALA A 188 11.21 22.17 -23.70
CA ALA A 188 10.69 23.49 -23.41
C ALA A 188 9.79 23.54 -22.18
N LEU A 189 9.14 22.44 -21.81
CA LEU A 189 8.33 22.33 -20.60
C LEU A 189 9.16 22.18 -19.33
N ILE A 190 10.39 21.68 -19.41
CA ILE A 190 11.27 21.57 -18.24
C ILE A 190 11.75 22.98 -17.84
N ARG A 191 11.27 23.46 -16.69
CA ARG A 191 11.51 24.82 -16.20
C ARG A 191 12.62 24.90 -15.15
N GLY A 192 13.03 23.76 -14.60
CA GLY A 192 14.10 23.70 -13.61
C GLY A 192 14.37 22.29 -13.10
N PHE A 193 15.39 22.22 -12.26
CA PHE A 193 15.84 20.97 -11.66
C PHE A 193 15.70 21.00 -10.14
N ILE A 194 15.51 19.83 -9.55
CA ILE A 194 15.63 19.59 -8.12
C ILE A 194 16.69 18.51 -7.91
N ILE A 195 17.70 18.79 -7.10
CA ILE A 195 18.67 17.78 -6.65
C ILE A 195 18.19 17.30 -5.27
N ASN A 196 17.84 16.03 -5.19
CA ASN A 196 17.26 15.43 -3.98
C ASN A 196 18.27 14.51 -3.27
N ASN A 197 17.98 14.18 -2.01
CA ASN A 197 18.77 13.30 -1.14
C ASN A 197 20.22 13.78 -0.91
N PHE A 198 20.44 15.07 -0.91
CA PHE A 198 21.78 15.63 -0.74
C PHE A 198 22.33 15.37 0.67
N ARG A 199 23.61 15.01 0.73
CA ARG A 199 24.37 14.86 1.98
C ARG A 199 25.67 15.63 1.87
N GLY A 200 25.95 16.50 2.83
CA GLY A 200 27.18 17.28 2.88
C GLY A 200 26.98 18.79 2.76
N ASP A 201 28.00 19.51 2.28
CA ASP A 201 27.97 20.96 2.11
C ASP A 201 27.45 21.37 0.72
N PRO A 202 26.28 22.02 0.62
CA PRO A 202 25.72 22.46 -0.66
C PRO A 202 26.61 23.45 -1.42
N SER A 203 27.50 24.14 -0.76
CA SER A 203 28.41 25.12 -1.40
C SER A 203 29.32 24.46 -2.43
N LEU A 204 29.68 23.18 -2.21
CA LEU A 204 30.53 22.39 -3.11
C LEU A 204 29.81 22.05 -4.44
N LEU A 205 28.48 22.11 -4.48
CA LEU A 205 27.71 21.86 -5.71
C LEU A 205 27.61 23.09 -6.61
N ARG A 206 27.82 24.31 -6.10
CA ARG A 206 27.60 25.56 -6.86
C ARG A 206 28.24 25.57 -8.25
N PRO A 207 29.52 25.19 -8.40
CA PRO A 207 30.14 25.16 -9.75
C PRO A 207 29.40 24.21 -10.69
N GLY A 208 29.02 23.02 -10.23
CA GLY A 208 28.28 22.03 -11.00
C GLY A 208 26.87 22.51 -11.39
N LEU A 209 26.18 23.23 -10.49
CA LEU A 209 24.87 23.82 -10.77
C LEU A 209 24.94 24.88 -11.87
N GLU A 210 25.96 25.77 -11.85
CA GLU A 210 26.15 26.75 -12.91
C GLU A 210 26.54 26.08 -14.24
N MET A 211 27.37 25.03 -14.21
CA MET A 211 27.68 24.25 -15.41
C MET A 211 26.42 23.59 -15.99
N LEU A 212 25.59 22.95 -15.17
CA LEU A 212 24.32 22.35 -15.60
C LEU A 212 23.40 23.40 -16.23
N LYS A 213 23.26 24.57 -15.58
CA LYS A 213 22.46 25.70 -16.11
C LYS A 213 22.93 26.13 -17.50
N ASN A 214 24.23 26.28 -17.70
CA ASN A 214 24.80 26.65 -18.98
C ASN A 214 24.58 25.58 -20.05
N LEU A 215 24.78 24.30 -19.72
CA LEU A 215 24.56 23.16 -20.63
C LEU A 215 23.10 23.00 -21.04
N THR A 216 22.17 23.42 -20.17
CA THR A 216 20.73 23.23 -20.36
C THR A 216 19.97 24.46 -20.87
N GLY A 217 20.71 25.44 -21.43
CA GLY A 217 20.10 26.64 -22.00
C GLY A 217 19.51 27.59 -20.95
N GLY A 218 20.18 27.72 -19.80
CA GLY A 218 19.80 28.66 -18.75
C GLY A 218 18.78 28.13 -17.72
N ARG A 219 18.44 26.82 -17.75
CA ARG A 219 17.49 26.25 -16.79
C ARG A 219 18.07 26.20 -15.38
N PRO A 220 17.38 26.79 -14.39
CA PRO A 220 17.90 26.86 -13.03
C PRO A 220 17.73 25.55 -12.27
N THR A 221 18.57 25.32 -11.26
CA THR A 221 18.26 24.41 -10.16
C THR A 221 17.40 25.17 -9.15
N VAL A 222 16.15 24.71 -8.98
CA VAL A 222 15.16 25.32 -8.07
C VAL A 222 15.53 25.06 -6.61
N GLY A 223 16.24 23.96 -6.36
CA GLY A 223 16.75 23.67 -5.03
C GLY A 223 17.59 22.42 -4.95
N VAL A 224 18.36 22.35 -3.87
CA VAL A 224 19.12 21.19 -3.42
C VAL A 224 18.51 20.75 -2.10
N VAL A 225 17.77 19.64 -2.11
CA VAL A 225 17.01 19.14 -0.96
C VAL A 225 17.86 18.13 -0.20
N PRO A 226 18.25 18.41 1.05
CA PRO A 226 18.99 17.45 1.85
C PRO A 226 18.17 16.22 2.19
N HIS A 227 18.86 15.12 2.43
CA HIS A 227 18.22 13.88 2.86
C HIS A 227 17.54 14.08 4.22
N LEU A 228 16.23 13.93 4.26
CA LEU A 228 15.42 14.03 5.47
C LEU A 228 15.40 12.69 6.20
N ARG A 229 16.10 12.61 7.33
CA ARG A 229 16.18 11.40 8.16
C ARG A 229 14.90 11.20 8.96
N ASP A 230 14.60 9.95 9.27
CA ASP A 230 13.52 9.54 10.19
C ASP A 230 12.12 10.06 9.82
N LEU A 231 11.88 10.29 8.53
CA LEU A 231 10.56 10.66 8.03
C LEU A 231 9.63 9.44 8.07
N ARG A 232 8.55 9.55 8.86
CA ARG A 232 7.58 8.46 9.07
C ARG A 232 6.32 8.68 8.24
N LEU A 233 6.48 8.73 6.92
CA LEU A 233 5.37 8.71 5.97
C LEU A 233 5.31 7.34 5.29
N ALA A 234 4.08 6.87 5.03
CA ALA A 234 3.87 5.64 4.28
C ALA A 234 4.57 5.73 2.93
N ARG A 235 5.46 4.77 2.65
CA ARG A 235 6.18 4.67 1.38
C ARG A 235 5.36 3.85 0.40
N GLU A 236 5.51 4.14 -0.89
CA GLU A 236 4.80 3.44 -1.95
C GLU A 236 5.45 2.09 -2.29
N ASP A 237 6.78 2.03 -2.22
CA ASP A 237 7.56 0.90 -2.71
C ASP A 237 7.87 -0.13 -1.62
N SER A 238 7.74 -1.42 -1.99
CA SER A 238 8.20 -2.57 -1.22
C SER A 238 9.72 -2.63 -1.04
N LEU A 239 10.49 -1.76 -1.69
CA LEU A 239 11.95 -1.65 -1.56
C LEU A 239 12.41 -1.43 -0.11
N PHE A 240 11.57 -0.84 0.74
CA PHE A 240 11.85 -0.77 2.18
C PHE A 240 12.00 -2.18 2.80
N LEU A 241 11.28 -3.15 2.28
CA LEU A 241 11.39 -4.56 2.71
C LEU A 241 12.68 -5.20 2.20
N ASP A 242 13.25 -4.70 1.08
CA ASP A 242 14.48 -5.21 0.47
C ASP A 242 15.75 -4.56 1.04
N GLU A 243 15.69 -3.30 1.47
CA GLU A 243 16.84 -2.51 1.95
C GLU A 243 17.23 -2.76 3.43
N GLY A 244 16.75 -3.83 4.06
CA GLY A 244 17.16 -4.19 5.43
C GLY A 244 16.02 -4.21 6.45
N GLY A 245 14.77 -4.29 6.00
CA GLY A 245 13.59 -4.45 6.85
C GLY A 245 13.46 -5.82 7.53
N MET A 246 14.41 -6.73 7.34
CA MET A 246 14.52 -7.99 8.11
C MET A 246 15.22 -7.70 9.42
N GLY A 247 14.48 -7.09 10.36
CA GLY A 247 14.98 -6.79 11.68
C GLY A 247 15.29 -8.07 12.46
N THR A 248 16.33 -8.04 13.29
CA THR A 248 16.60 -9.11 14.26
C THR A 248 15.77 -8.90 15.52
N PRO A 249 15.45 -9.97 16.28
CA PRO A 249 14.85 -9.84 17.60
C PRO A 249 15.68 -8.93 18.50
N LYS A 250 15.04 -8.00 19.19
CA LYS A 250 15.71 -7.08 20.13
C LYS A 250 15.32 -7.43 21.56
N PRO A 251 16.29 -7.72 22.44
CA PRO A 251 16.01 -8.05 23.83
C PRO A 251 15.19 -6.96 24.53
N GLY A 252 14.22 -7.36 25.35
CA GLY A 252 13.39 -6.44 26.14
C GLY A 252 12.25 -5.77 25.39
N LEU A 253 12.11 -5.99 24.08
CA LEU A 253 11.00 -5.50 23.29
C LEU A 253 10.00 -6.62 22.99
N VAL A 254 8.73 -6.25 22.73
CA VAL A 254 7.73 -7.17 22.19
C VAL A 254 8.05 -7.40 20.72
N ASP A 255 8.52 -8.61 20.41
CA ASP A 255 8.91 -8.99 19.04
C ASP A 255 7.69 -9.48 18.28
N ILE A 256 7.39 -8.82 17.15
CA ILE A 256 6.29 -9.15 16.24
C ILE A 256 6.90 -9.45 14.87
N ALA A 257 6.67 -10.66 14.39
CA ALA A 257 7.10 -11.08 13.06
C ALA A 257 5.92 -11.00 12.07
N VAL A 258 6.15 -10.45 10.89
CA VAL A 258 5.20 -10.40 9.76
C VAL A 258 5.75 -11.27 8.65
N LEU A 259 4.95 -12.19 8.12
CA LEU A 259 5.33 -13.02 6.98
C LEU A 259 5.43 -12.16 5.71
N ARG A 260 6.56 -12.22 5.02
CA ARG A 260 6.77 -11.54 3.75
C ARG A 260 6.22 -12.40 2.61
N LEU A 261 4.91 -12.30 2.36
CA LEU A 261 4.23 -13.08 1.35
C LEU A 261 4.51 -12.58 -0.07
N PRO A 262 4.51 -13.45 -1.09
CA PRO A 262 4.45 -13.03 -2.49
C PRO A 262 3.23 -12.14 -2.73
N GLY A 263 3.41 -11.02 -3.45
CA GLY A 263 2.33 -10.08 -3.71
C GLY A 263 1.77 -9.40 -2.46
N MET A 264 2.53 -9.34 -1.37
CA MET A 264 2.12 -8.68 -0.12
C MET A 264 1.62 -7.26 -0.38
N THR A 265 0.48 -6.92 0.22
CA THR A 265 -0.14 -5.60 0.12
C THR A 265 -0.23 -4.92 1.47
N ASN A 266 -0.39 -3.59 1.44
CA ASN A 266 -0.73 -2.79 2.63
C ASN A 266 0.21 -3.04 3.82
N TYR A 267 1.52 -3.11 3.56
CA TYR A 267 2.52 -3.31 4.61
C TYR A 267 2.54 -2.16 5.63
N ASP A 268 1.95 -1.02 5.29
CA ASP A 268 1.69 0.09 6.21
C ASP A 268 0.60 -0.19 7.26
N ASP A 269 -0.15 -1.29 7.16
CA ASP A 269 -1.02 -1.79 8.24
C ASP A 269 -0.24 -1.99 9.55
N PHE A 270 1.08 -2.21 9.47
CA PHE A 270 1.94 -2.50 10.61
C PHE A 270 2.71 -1.28 11.14
N ASP A 271 2.66 -0.14 10.44
CA ASP A 271 3.29 1.11 10.89
C ASP A 271 2.81 1.56 12.28
N PRO A 272 1.52 1.43 12.64
CA PRO A 272 1.06 1.77 13.97
C PRO A 272 1.67 0.90 15.07
N LEU A 273 1.97 -0.37 14.77
CA LEU A 273 2.66 -1.27 15.70
C LEU A 273 4.14 -0.86 15.86
N ALA A 274 4.81 -0.60 14.74
CA ALA A 274 6.21 -0.16 14.75
C ALA A 274 6.40 1.21 15.42
N ALA A 275 5.35 2.04 15.47
CA ALA A 275 5.38 3.34 16.13
C ALA A 275 5.22 3.27 17.66
N GLU A 276 4.74 2.14 18.21
CA GLU A 276 4.59 1.99 19.66
C GLU A 276 5.96 1.74 20.32
N PRO A 277 6.35 2.53 21.30
CA PRO A 277 7.60 2.29 22.05
C PRO A 277 7.58 0.90 22.69
N GLY A 278 8.70 0.19 22.65
CA GLY A 278 8.78 -1.15 23.22
C GLY A 278 8.35 -2.28 22.28
N VAL A 279 7.98 -1.98 21.03
CA VAL A 279 7.67 -2.95 19.98
C VAL A 279 8.85 -3.08 19.03
N ASN A 280 9.21 -4.31 18.67
CA ASN A 280 10.11 -4.65 17.58
C ASN A 280 9.30 -5.33 16.48
N LEU A 281 9.18 -4.70 15.34
CA LEU A 281 8.50 -5.27 14.16
C LEU A 281 9.56 -5.74 13.16
N ARG A 282 9.43 -6.97 12.68
CA ARG A 282 10.32 -7.53 11.64
C ARG A 282 9.55 -8.32 10.61
N PHE A 283 10.07 -8.34 9.38
CA PHE A 283 9.53 -9.15 8.30
C PHE A 283 10.38 -10.39 8.13
N ILE A 284 9.74 -11.54 7.89
CA ILE A 284 10.39 -12.84 7.76
C ILE A 284 9.90 -13.58 6.51
N ASP A 285 10.79 -14.35 5.89
CA ASP A 285 10.45 -15.17 4.72
C ASP A 285 11.07 -16.58 4.79
N SER A 286 11.68 -16.92 5.94
CA SER A 286 12.33 -18.21 6.16
C SER A 286 11.87 -18.86 7.46
N PRO A 287 11.57 -20.17 7.48
CA PRO A 287 11.26 -20.91 8.70
C PRO A 287 12.43 -20.94 9.70
N ALA A 288 13.67 -20.73 9.26
CA ALA A 288 14.84 -20.65 10.13
C ALA A 288 14.76 -19.47 11.13
N GLU A 289 14.01 -18.42 10.79
CA GLU A 289 13.79 -17.26 11.65
C GLU A 289 12.76 -17.52 12.76
N LEU A 290 12.08 -18.66 12.70
CA LEU A 290 11.08 -19.15 13.67
C LEU A 290 11.50 -20.46 14.35
N GLY A 291 12.66 -21.03 13.99
CA GLY A 291 13.10 -22.36 14.39
C GLY A 291 14.03 -22.37 15.61
N PRO A 292 14.54 -23.57 15.97
CA PRO A 292 15.51 -23.74 17.05
C PRO A 292 16.77 -22.88 16.80
N GLY A 293 17.15 -22.09 17.79
CA GLY A 293 18.27 -21.15 17.72
C GLY A 293 17.87 -19.70 17.41
N SER A 294 16.62 -19.44 17.01
CA SER A 294 16.04 -18.11 16.95
C SER A 294 15.14 -17.82 18.16
N THR A 295 14.99 -16.56 18.52
CA THR A 295 14.02 -16.16 19.54
C THR A 295 12.63 -16.17 18.89
N LEU A 296 11.70 -16.98 19.42
CA LEU A 296 10.31 -16.99 18.99
C LEU A 296 9.68 -15.60 19.17
N PRO A 297 8.96 -15.08 18.17
CA PRO A 297 8.23 -13.84 18.33
C PRO A 297 7.08 -13.99 19.33
N ARG A 298 6.62 -12.88 19.90
CA ARG A 298 5.39 -12.87 20.71
C ARG A 298 4.15 -12.99 19.84
N ALA A 299 4.24 -12.49 18.62
CA ALA A 299 3.17 -12.63 17.63
C ALA A 299 3.73 -12.85 16.23
N LEU A 300 2.99 -13.61 15.42
CA LEU A 300 3.22 -13.83 14.00
C LEU A 300 2.01 -13.33 13.22
N ILE A 301 2.23 -12.51 12.18
CA ILE A 301 1.15 -11.92 11.38
C ILE A 301 1.21 -12.44 9.94
N LEU A 302 0.07 -12.89 9.44
CA LEU A 302 -0.19 -13.14 8.03
C LEU A 302 -0.80 -11.88 7.41
N PRO A 303 -0.08 -11.15 6.55
CA PRO A 303 -0.57 -9.92 5.93
C PRO A 303 -1.50 -10.18 4.75
N GLY A 304 -2.07 -9.11 4.20
CA GLY A 304 -2.79 -9.14 2.92
C GLY A 304 -1.86 -9.43 1.73
N THR A 305 -2.44 -10.01 0.68
CA THR A 305 -1.75 -10.30 -0.57
C THR A 305 -2.69 -10.23 -1.77
N GLU A 306 -2.21 -9.75 -2.92
CA GLU A 306 -2.98 -9.81 -4.18
C GLU A 306 -3.06 -11.22 -4.78
N THR A 307 -2.22 -12.15 -4.32
CA THR A 307 -2.12 -13.51 -4.87
C THR A 307 -2.23 -14.59 -3.78
N PRO A 308 -3.38 -14.69 -3.07
CA PRO A 308 -3.51 -15.54 -1.87
C PRO A 308 -3.31 -17.03 -2.16
N LEU A 309 -3.76 -17.54 -3.30
CA LEU A 309 -3.55 -18.95 -3.67
C LEU A 309 -2.07 -19.27 -3.91
N ARG A 310 -1.36 -18.37 -4.60
CA ARG A 310 0.08 -18.46 -4.78
C ARG A 310 0.84 -18.34 -3.44
N ALA A 311 0.39 -17.45 -2.57
CA ALA A 311 0.97 -17.29 -1.23
C ALA A 311 0.82 -18.55 -0.38
N LEU A 312 -0.31 -19.25 -0.43
CA LEU A 312 -0.51 -20.55 0.23
C LEU A 312 0.44 -21.63 -0.31
N GLY A 313 0.60 -21.71 -1.63
CA GLY A 313 1.57 -22.62 -2.27
C GLY A 313 2.99 -22.33 -1.78
N TRP A 314 3.40 -21.07 -1.84
CA TRP A 314 4.71 -20.60 -1.41
C TRP A 314 5.01 -20.89 0.08
N LEU A 315 4.00 -20.70 0.96
CA LEU A 315 4.13 -21.03 2.38
C LEU A 315 4.40 -22.52 2.60
N ARG A 316 3.77 -23.40 1.81
CA ARG A 316 3.96 -24.85 1.89
C ARG A 316 5.31 -25.28 1.34
N GLU A 317 5.66 -24.82 0.16
CA GLU A 317 6.95 -25.12 -0.50
C GLU A 317 8.15 -24.77 0.38
N ARG A 318 8.04 -23.67 1.13
CA ARG A 318 9.08 -23.21 2.06
C ARG A 318 8.97 -23.74 3.48
N ASN A 319 8.04 -24.67 3.75
CA ASN A 319 7.74 -25.16 5.09
C ASN A 319 7.31 -24.08 6.11
N LEU A 320 6.95 -22.89 5.64
CA LEU A 320 6.47 -21.81 6.51
C LEU A 320 5.08 -22.11 7.07
N ALA A 321 4.22 -22.81 6.34
CA ALA A 321 2.91 -23.24 6.85
C ALA A 321 3.05 -24.14 8.10
N ALA A 322 4.00 -25.08 8.08
CA ALA A 322 4.31 -25.93 9.24
C ALA A 322 4.92 -25.12 10.39
N ALA A 323 5.79 -24.14 10.08
CA ALA A 323 6.39 -23.26 11.09
C ALA A 323 5.32 -22.36 11.76
N VAL A 324 4.33 -21.85 11.02
CA VAL A 324 3.18 -21.10 11.57
C VAL A 324 2.38 -21.97 12.54
N ALA A 325 2.07 -23.23 12.15
CA ALA A 325 1.36 -24.16 13.01
C ALA A 325 2.17 -24.46 14.29
N ALA A 326 3.48 -24.70 14.17
CA ALA A 326 4.36 -24.93 15.31
C ALA A 326 4.42 -23.70 16.24
N CYS A 327 4.48 -22.49 15.71
CA CYS A 327 4.42 -21.25 16.50
C CYS A 327 3.12 -21.16 17.30
N ARG A 328 1.97 -21.45 16.70
CA ARG A 328 0.67 -21.52 17.39
C ARG A 328 0.72 -22.52 18.54
N ASP A 329 1.21 -23.72 18.29
CA ASP A 329 1.26 -24.83 19.29
C ASP A 329 2.21 -24.50 20.44
N LEU A 330 3.25 -23.69 20.19
CA LEU A 330 4.16 -23.14 21.21
C LEU A 330 3.60 -21.89 21.93
N GLY A 331 2.38 -21.48 21.62
CA GLY A 331 1.69 -20.38 22.29
C GLY A 331 2.00 -18.98 21.75
N VAL A 332 2.63 -18.88 20.59
CA VAL A 332 2.78 -17.60 19.86
C VAL A 332 1.40 -17.13 19.38
N SER A 333 1.09 -15.86 19.55
CA SER A 333 -0.16 -15.29 18.97
C SER A 333 -0.05 -15.26 17.45
N VAL A 334 -1.08 -15.76 16.74
CA VAL A 334 -1.11 -15.75 15.27
C VAL A 334 -2.28 -14.88 14.81
N ALA A 335 -1.97 -13.84 14.05
CA ALA A 335 -2.95 -12.89 13.53
C ALA A 335 -3.01 -12.92 12.00
N GLY A 336 -4.21 -12.76 11.42
CA GLY A 336 -4.39 -12.63 9.96
C GLY A 336 -5.12 -11.34 9.61
N ILE A 337 -4.62 -10.61 8.63
CA ILE A 337 -5.18 -9.32 8.19
C ILE A 337 -5.60 -9.42 6.72
N GLY A 338 -6.84 -9.01 6.38
CA GLY A 338 -7.34 -9.03 5.02
C GLY A 338 -7.32 -10.43 4.41
N GLU A 339 -6.59 -10.61 3.31
CA GLU A 339 -6.41 -11.91 2.66
C GLU A 339 -5.64 -12.89 3.55
N GLY A 340 -4.72 -12.40 4.40
CA GLY A 340 -4.03 -13.22 5.41
C GLY A 340 -5.00 -13.92 6.35
N PHE A 341 -6.05 -13.23 6.82
CA PHE A 341 -7.11 -13.83 7.62
C PHE A 341 -7.84 -14.94 6.86
N ARG A 342 -8.19 -14.70 5.59
CA ARG A 342 -8.91 -15.68 4.78
C ARG A 342 -8.09 -16.96 4.55
N MET A 343 -6.76 -16.84 4.42
CA MET A 343 -5.85 -17.99 4.30
C MET A 343 -5.77 -18.83 5.58
N MET A 344 -6.17 -18.30 6.75
CA MET A 344 -6.19 -19.04 8.02
C MET A 344 -7.30 -20.09 8.10
N GLY A 345 -8.27 -20.05 7.20
CA GLY A 345 -9.37 -20.99 7.16
C GLY A 345 -8.96 -22.44 6.95
N SER A 346 -9.90 -23.39 7.19
CA SER A 346 -9.74 -24.80 6.84
C SER A 346 -9.63 -24.98 5.33
N PHE A 347 -10.38 -24.16 4.58
CA PHE A 347 -10.38 -24.14 3.13
C PHE A 347 -10.35 -22.72 2.60
N VAL A 348 -9.92 -22.62 1.34
CA VAL A 348 -9.84 -21.37 0.59
C VAL A 348 -10.42 -21.61 -0.79
N ARG A 349 -11.38 -20.78 -1.19
CA ARG A 349 -11.99 -20.80 -2.52
C ARG A 349 -11.56 -19.56 -3.31
N GLY A 350 -11.18 -19.73 -4.57
CA GLY A 350 -10.80 -18.66 -5.47
C GLY A 350 -11.04 -19.01 -6.93
N VAL A 351 -10.70 -18.09 -7.84
CA VAL A 351 -10.84 -18.27 -9.29
C VAL A 351 -9.50 -18.72 -9.87
N SER A 352 -9.52 -19.77 -10.72
CA SER A 352 -8.35 -20.23 -11.46
C SER A 352 -7.88 -19.15 -12.43
N GLY A 353 -6.57 -18.89 -12.50
CA GLY A 353 -5.97 -17.89 -13.38
C GLY A 353 -5.32 -16.72 -12.65
N GLU A 354 -5.65 -16.46 -11.38
CA GLU A 354 -4.99 -15.45 -10.55
C GLU A 354 -3.87 -16.05 -9.70
N GLY A 355 -2.73 -16.37 -10.35
CA GLY A 355 -1.54 -16.84 -9.64
C GLY A 355 -1.67 -18.23 -9.01
N ALA A 356 -2.59 -19.08 -9.52
CA ALA A 356 -2.50 -20.50 -9.23
C ALA A 356 -1.13 -20.99 -9.74
N PRO A 357 -0.37 -21.79 -8.95
CA PRO A 357 0.86 -22.37 -9.45
C PRO A 357 0.55 -23.12 -10.74
N GLU A 358 1.30 -22.88 -11.81
CA GLU A 358 1.32 -23.78 -12.96
C GLU A 358 1.75 -25.14 -12.39
N SER A 359 0.85 -26.10 -12.41
CA SER A 359 1.16 -27.47 -11.97
C SER A 359 2.34 -27.93 -12.80
N PRO A 360 3.47 -28.37 -12.20
CA PRO A 360 4.52 -28.97 -12.96
C PRO A 360 3.91 -30.15 -13.72
N ALA A 361 4.08 -30.14 -15.03
CA ALA A 361 3.52 -31.14 -15.92
C ALA A 361 3.88 -32.54 -15.39
N GLY A 362 2.87 -33.31 -14.93
CA GLY A 362 3.01 -34.70 -14.52
C GLY A 362 2.80 -35.03 -13.04
N GLN A 363 2.46 -34.08 -12.17
CA GLN A 363 1.98 -34.42 -10.82
C GLN A 363 0.46 -34.37 -10.77
N ALA A 364 -0.15 -35.44 -10.23
CA ALA A 364 -1.56 -35.52 -10.01
C ALA A 364 -2.07 -34.30 -9.22
N GLU A 365 -3.12 -33.66 -9.72
CA GLU A 365 -3.82 -32.59 -9.01
C GLU A 365 -4.13 -33.05 -7.58
N PRO A 366 -3.81 -32.26 -6.55
CA PRO A 366 -4.30 -32.56 -5.22
C PRO A 366 -5.83 -32.60 -5.31
N PRO A 367 -6.52 -33.51 -4.59
CA PRO A 367 -7.96 -33.68 -4.69
C PRO A 367 -8.65 -32.40 -4.18
N GLY A 368 -8.89 -31.47 -5.06
CA GLY A 368 -9.69 -30.28 -4.87
C GLY A 368 -10.93 -30.42 -5.77
N GLN A 369 -12.10 -30.42 -5.18
CA GLN A 369 -13.35 -30.43 -5.93
C GLN A 369 -13.43 -29.14 -6.75
N VAL A 370 -13.53 -29.26 -8.08
CA VAL A 370 -13.82 -28.12 -8.97
C VAL A 370 -15.33 -28.01 -9.04
N ASP A 371 -15.92 -27.14 -8.23
CA ASP A 371 -17.39 -27.01 -8.16
C ASP A 371 -18.00 -26.29 -9.37
N LEU A 372 -17.23 -25.41 -10.04
CA LEU A 372 -17.62 -24.68 -11.25
C LEU A 372 -16.41 -24.49 -12.16
N PRO A 373 -16.58 -24.37 -13.48
CA PRO A 373 -15.49 -24.07 -14.40
C PRO A 373 -14.75 -22.81 -13.96
N GLY A 374 -13.46 -22.93 -13.65
CA GLY A 374 -12.61 -21.81 -13.24
C GLY A 374 -12.55 -21.53 -11.73
N GLN A 375 -13.26 -22.25 -10.86
CA GLN A 375 -13.10 -22.18 -9.41
C GLN A 375 -12.07 -23.19 -8.90
N VAL A 376 -11.26 -22.75 -7.94
CA VAL A 376 -10.26 -23.57 -7.25
C VAL A 376 -10.58 -23.59 -5.76
N HIS A 377 -10.62 -24.80 -5.19
CA HIS A 377 -10.83 -25.03 -3.77
C HIS A 377 -9.60 -25.72 -3.19
N LEU A 378 -8.88 -25.03 -2.31
CA LEU A 378 -7.62 -25.50 -1.72
C LEU A 378 -7.74 -25.60 -0.20
N PRO A 379 -7.01 -26.53 0.45
CA PRO A 379 -6.84 -26.45 1.90
C PRO A 379 -6.24 -25.11 2.30
N GLY A 380 -6.79 -24.46 3.33
CA GLY A 380 -6.18 -23.30 3.98
C GLY A 380 -5.06 -23.68 4.96
N LEU A 381 -4.76 -22.82 5.91
CA LEU A 381 -3.79 -23.11 6.98
C LEU A 381 -4.42 -23.88 8.17
N GLY A 382 -5.74 -24.02 8.22
CA GLY A 382 -6.44 -24.75 9.27
C GLY A 382 -6.30 -24.14 10.67
N LEU A 383 -6.10 -22.84 10.77
CA LEU A 383 -5.92 -22.13 12.03
C LEU A 383 -7.26 -21.69 12.66
N LEU A 384 -8.27 -21.47 11.80
CA LEU A 384 -9.64 -21.10 12.19
C LEU A 384 -10.65 -21.95 11.39
N PRO A 385 -11.78 -22.38 11.97
CA PRO A 385 -12.78 -23.20 11.30
C PRO A 385 -13.70 -22.35 10.41
N MET A 386 -13.16 -21.91 9.28
CA MET A 386 -13.86 -21.11 8.30
C MET A 386 -13.38 -21.41 6.88
N GLU A 387 -14.16 -21.03 5.88
CA GLU A 387 -13.77 -21.00 4.48
C GLU A 387 -13.46 -19.56 4.07
N GLY A 388 -12.25 -19.31 3.60
CA GLY A 388 -11.85 -18.04 2.98
C GLY A 388 -12.32 -18.01 1.53
N ARG A 389 -12.85 -16.86 1.06
CA ARG A 389 -13.30 -16.65 -0.32
C ARG A 389 -12.54 -15.50 -0.95
N PHE A 390 -12.08 -15.72 -2.18
CA PHE A 390 -11.40 -14.72 -2.98
C PHE A 390 -12.14 -14.54 -4.29
N ASP A 391 -12.78 -13.39 -4.42
CA ASP A 391 -13.37 -12.93 -5.67
C ASP A 391 -12.63 -11.67 -6.12
N PRO A 392 -11.88 -11.72 -7.23
CA PRO A 392 -11.12 -10.58 -7.73
C PRO A 392 -11.99 -9.41 -8.20
N GLU A 393 -13.26 -9.66 -8.50
CA GLU A 393 -14.20 -8.64 -8.93
C GLU A 393 -14.92 -7.98 -7.75
N GLU A 394 -14.84 -8.56 -6.55
CA GLU A 394 -15.46 -8.00 -5.36
C GLU A 394 -14.71 -6.74 -4.89
N GLY A 395 -15.40 -5.61 -4.96
CA GLY A 395 -14.82 -4.31 -4.63
C GLY A 395 -14.55 -4.13 -3.14
N LYS A 396 -13.37 -3.59 -2.79
CA LYS A 396 -13.04 -3.18 -1.42
C LYS A 396 -13.92 -1.99 -1.00
N ARG A 397 -14.28 -1.92 0.28
CA ARG A 397 -15.10 -0.84 0.86
C ARG A 397 -14.47 -0.35 2.15
N LEU A 398 -14.77 0.90 2.49
CA LEU A 398 -14.53 1.39 3.85
C LEU A 398 -15.46 0.65 4.81
N LEU A 399 -14.91 0.18 5.90
CA LEU A 399 -15.60 -0.61 6.92
C LEU A 399 -15.38 0.05 8.28
N ARG A 400 -16.44 0.02 9.09
CA ARG A 400 -16.38 0.40 10.50
C ARG A 400 -16.96 -0.74 11.31
N GLY A 401 -16.48 -0.90 12.51
CA GLY A 401 -16.96 -1.93 13.39
C GLY A 401 -16.58 -1.69 14.85
N LEU A 402 -17.09 -2.54 15.70
CA LEU A 402 -16.80 -2.57 17.13
C LEU A 402 -16.24 -3.95 17.47
N THR A 403 -15.18 -3.96 18.28
CA THR A 403 -14.77 -5.20 18.93
C THR A 403 -15.71 -5.55 20.05
N ARG A 404 -15.69 -6.80 20.52
CA ARG A 404 -16.46 -7.19 21.73
C ARG A 404 -16.11 -6.38 22.95
N GLU A 405 -14.89 -5.91 23.02
CA GLU A 405 -14.38 -5.08 24.11
C GLU A 405 -14.76 -3.59 23.96
N GLY A 406 -15.49 -3.23 22.89
CA GLY A 406 -16.01 -1.88 22.65
C GLY A 406 -15.03 -0.94 21.93
N ASP A 407 -13.91 -1.45 21.38
CA ASP A 407 -13.01 -0.62 20.59
C ASP A 407 -13.60 -0.36 19.19
N GLU A 408 -13.71 0.90 18.80
CA GLU A 408 -14.01 1.25 17.41
C GLU A 408 -12.84 0.91 16.50
N VAL A 409 -13.14 0.22 15.41
CA VAL A 409 -12.19 -0.12 14.37
C VAL A 409 -12.68 0.46 13.05
N ARG A 410 -11.77 1.09 12.32
CA ARG A 410 -12.04 1.63 10.97
C ARG A 410 -10.96 1.12 10.03
N GLY A 411 -11.38 0.78 8.83
CA GLY A 411 -10.45 0.30 7.83
C GLY A 411 -11.15 0.07 6.50
N TYR A 412 -10.60 -0.78 5.68
CA TYR A 412 -11.20 -1.16 4.41
C TYR A 412 -10.92 -2.63 4.11
N GLY A 413 -11.80 -3.23 3.33
CA GLY A 413 -11.69 -4.64 2.97
C GLY A 413 -12.85 -5.08 2.10
N VAL A 414 -12.94 -6.38 1.90
CA VAL A 414 -14.04 -7.03 1.18
C VAL A 414 -15.02 -7.60 2.20
N PRO A 415 -16.23 -7.03 2.33
CA PRO A 415 -17.23 -7.56 3.23
C PRO A 415 -17.69 -8.95 2.77
N GLY A 416 -17.62 -9.96 3.61
CA GLY A 416 -18.13 -11.30 3.28
C GLY A 416 -17.12 -12.24 2.61
N GLY A 417 -15.85 -11.89 2.56
CA GLY A 417 -14.80 -12.75 2.01
C GLY A 417 -14.49 -14.03 2.79
N TRP A 418 -15.39 -14.46 3.67
CA TRP A 418 -15.29 -15.71 4.41
C TRP A 418 -16.67 -16.17 4.92
N VAL A 419 -16.81 -17.46 5.20
CA VAL A 419 -17.98 -18.07 5.81
C VAL A 419 -17.57 -19.05 6.91
N PRO A 420 -18.39 -19.27 7.95
CA PRO A 420 -18.17 -20.36 8.90
C PRO A 420 -18.05 -21.70 8.19
N ALA A 421 -17.26 -22.62 8.74
CA ALA A 421 -17.17 -23.96 8.19
C ALA A 421 -18.55 -24.68 8.26
N PRO A 422 -18.88 -25.58 7.30
CA PRO A 422 -20.11 -26.35 7.35
C PRO A 422 -20.21 -27.15 8.65
N GLY A 423 -21.24 -26.89 9.43
CA GLY A 423 -21.45 -27.49 10.77
C GLY A 423 -21.74 -26.47 11.87
N ASP A 424 -21.36 -25.22 11.69
CA ASP A 424 -21.73 -24.10 12.56
C ASP A 424 -22.79 -23.24 11.83
N GLU A 425 -24.04 -23.70 11.81
CA GLU A 425 -25.15 -23.04 11.10
C GLU A 425 -25.39 -21.63 11.67
N ALA A 426 -25.10 -20.61 10.85
CA ALA A 426 -25.81 -19.35 10.94
C ALA A 426 -27.23 -19.54 10.34
N PRO A 427 -28.29 -18.94 10.91
CA PRO A 427 -29.66 -19.11 10.43
C PRO A 427 -29.79 -18.70 8.95
N SER A 428 -30.37 -19.58 8.15
CA SER A 428 -30.50 -19.53 6.68
C SER A 428 -31.70 -18.73 6.17
N ASP A 429 -32.32 -17.88 6.99
CA ASP A 429 -33.38 -17.00 6.55
C ASP A 429 -32.88 -15.56 6.39
N GLY A 430 -33.12 -14.95 5.26
CA GLY A 430 -32.71 -13.58 4.90
C GLY A 430 -33.28 -12.46 5.77
N SER A 431 -33.61 -12.74 7.02
CA SER A 431 -34.00 -11.77 8.04
C SER A 431 -32.74 -11.14 8.65
N ALA A 432 -32.77 -9.82 8.87
CA ALA A 432 -31.75 -9.08 9.60
C ALA A 432 -31.42 -9.83 10.91
N PRO A 433 -30.13 -10.08 11.23
CA PRO A 433 -29.80 -10.75 12.47
C PRO A 433 -30.27 -9.91 13.65
N GLY A 434 -31.20 -10.51 14.41
CA GLY A 434 -31.56 -10.03 15.73
C GLY A 434 -30.35 -10.03 16.68
N PRO A 435 -30.49 -9.50 17.90
CA PRO A 435 -29.39 -9.49 18.87
C PRO A 435 -28.83 -10.91 19.01
N MET A 436 -27.48 -10.99 18.94
CA MET A 436 -26.72 -12.24 19.01
C MET A 436 -27.34 -13.23 20.01
N PRO A 437 -27.62 -14.49 19.62
CA PRO A 437 -28.06 -15.49 20.59
C PRO A 437 -26.95 -15.64 21.65
N GLU A 438 -27.34 -15.59 22.90
CA GLU A 438 -26.52 -16.08 24.01
C GLU A 438 -26.07 -17.48 23.65
N ALA A 439 -24.78 -17.79 23.88
CA ALA A 439 -24.14 -19.05 23.55
C ALA A 439 -25.09 -20.21 23.83
N GLY A 440 -25.57 -20.84 22.74
CA GLY A 440 -26.54 -21.90 22.80
C GLY A 440 -26.03 -23.04 23.70
N SER A 441 -26.85 -23.51 24.61
CA SER A 441 -26.61 -24.57 25.59
C SER A 441 -26.48 -25.96 24.97
N GLY A 442 -26.00 -26.08 23.74
CA GLY A 442 -25.57 -27.35 23.16
C GLY A 442 -24.25 -27.76 23.79
N LYS A 443 -24.26 -28.72 24.71
CA LYS A 443 -23.03 -29.29 25.29
C LYS A 443 -22.18 -29.88 24.17
N ALA A 444 -21.05 -29.22 23.86
CA ALA A 444 -20.00 -29.82 23.03
C ALA A 444 -19.57 -31.18 23.62
N PRO A 445 -19.17 -32.15 22.81
CA PRO A 445 -18.64 -33.40 23.31
C PRO A 445 -17.46 -33.15 24.24
N PRO A 446 -17.31 -33.88 25.35
CA PRO A 446 -16.24 -33.68 26.30
C PRO A 446 -14.89 -33.83 25.59
N GLY A 447 -14.06 -32.75 25.64
CA GLY A 447 -12.74 -32.69 25.00
C GLY A 447 -12.67 -31.95 23.66
N ALA A 448 -13.78 -31.50 23.10
CA ALA A 448 -13.72 -30.61 21.93
C ALA A 448 -13.17 -29.22 22.34
N PRO A 449 -12.26 -28.63 21.57
CA PRO A 449 -11.83 -27.27 21.84
C PRO A 449 -13.04 -26.32 21.74
N PRO A 450 -13.12 -25.30 22.62
CA PRO A 450 -14.22 -24.35 22.58
C PRO A 450 -14.26 -23.65 21.22
N ALA A 451 -15.50 -23.40 20.72
CA ALA A 451 -15.74 -22.81 19.42
C ALA A 451 -15.10 -21.39 19.32
N PRO A 452 -14.57 -21.02 18.16
CA PRO A 452 -14.10 -19.66 17.93
C PRO A 452 -15.26 -18.68 17.97
N GLU A 453 -14.95 -17.44 18.29
CA GLU A 453 -15.97 -16.40 18.43
C GLU A 453 -15.71 -15.21 17.49
N ALA A 454 -16.79 -14.58 17.01
CA ALA A 454 -16.70 -13.30 16.33
C ALA A 454 -16.26 -12.24 17.36
N PHE A 455 -15.09 -11.65 17.20
CA PHE A 455 -14.59 -10.60 18.09
C PHE A 455 -14.77 -9.19 17.51
N LEU A 456 -14.95 -9.08 16.21
CA LEU A 456 -15.16 -7.84 15.47
C LEU A 456 -16.50 -7.93 14.72
N VAL A 457 -17.38 -6.97 14.96
CA VAL A 457 -18.66 -6.84 14.26
C VAL A 457 -18.64 -5.55 13.46
N LEU A 458 -18.85 -5.67 12.15
CA LEU A 458 -18.91 -4.54 11.22
C LEU A 458 -20.30 -3.92 11.20
N GLU A 459 -20.40 -2.67 10.74
CA GLU A 459 -21.68 -2.00 10.47
C GLU A 459 -22.56 -2.89 9.57
N GLY A 460 -23.84 -3.03 9.93
CA GLY A 460 -24.75 -3.98 9.28
C GLY A 460 -24.72 -5.40 9.90
N SER A 461 -24.18 -5.55 11.11
CA SER A 461 -24.21 -6.78 11.94
C SER A 461 -23.47 -7.98 11.33
N ARG A 462 -22.50 -7.76 10.45
CA ARG A 462 -21.68 -8.83 9.88
C ARG A 462 -20.43 -9.07 10.72
N ALA A 463 -20.08 -10.32 10.94
CA ALA A 463 -18.81 -10.66 11.56
C ALA A 463 -17.65 -10.22 10.65
N GLY A 464 -16.79 -9.34 11.15
CA GLY A 464 -15.61 -8.81 10.48
C GLY A 464 -14.32 -9.50 10.86
N GLY A 465 -14.36 -10.39 11.85
CA GLY A 465 -13.21 -11.14 12.32
C GLY A 465 -13.58 -12.26 13.28
N LEU A 466 -12.74 -13.29 13.32
CA LEU A 466 -12.84 -14.44 14.22
C LEU A 466 -11.63 -14.50 15.15
N ARG A 467 -11.87 -15.07 16.34
CA ARG A 467 -10.84 -15.33 17.34
C ARG A 467 -11.04 -16.73 17.94
N SER A 468 -9.95 -17.48 18.12
CA SER A 468 -9.98 -18.72 18.88
C SER A 468 -10.39 -18.45 20.33
N ALA A 469 -10.92 -19.46 21.01
CA ALA A 469 -11.41 -19.33 22.38
C ALA A 469 -10.33 -18.88 23.39
N ASP A 470 -9.07 -19.24 23.16
CA ASP A 470 -7.93 -18.79 23.97
C ASP A 470 -7.43 -17.37 23.58
N GLY A 471 -8.01 -16.78 22.53
CA GLY A 471 -7.68 -15.45 22.03
C GLY A 471 -6.33 -15.33 21.32
N ARG A 472 -5.57 -16.41 21.17
CA ARG A 472 -4.21 -16.38 20.60
C ARG A 472 -4.21 -16.39 19.08
N VAL A 473 -5.18 -17.04 18.47
CA VAL A 473 -5.36 -17.05 17.01
C VAL A 473 -6.55 -16.17 16.66
N TRP A 474 -6.33 -15.16 15.84
CA TRP A 474 -7.40 -14.28 15.40
C TRP A 474 -7.14 -13.71 14.01
N GLY A 475 -8.18 -13.22 13.38
CA GLY A 475 -8.01 -12.50 12.13
C GLY A 475 -9.18 -11.59 11.83
N ALA A 476 -8.91 -10.56 11.04
CA ALA A 476 -9.87 -9.54 10.61
C ALA A 476 -9.88 -9.39 9.09
N ALA A 477 -11.07 -9.30 8.51
CA ALA A 477 -11.27 -9.14 7.06
C ALA A 477 -11.08 -7.69 6.60
N LEU A 478 -10.37 -6.86 7.38
CA LEU A 478 -10.12 -5.47 7.03
C LEU A 478 -8.66 -5.08 7.27
N HIS A 479 -8.16 -4.21 6.40
CA HIS A 479 -6.92 -3.47 6.55
C HIS A 479 -7.13 -2.26 7.47
N GLY A 480 -6.08 -1.82 8.17
CA GLY A 480 -6.15 -0.70 9.10
C GLY A 480 -6.65 -1.05 10.50
N VAL A 481 -6.81 -2.34 10.86
CA VAL A 481 -7.26 -2.76 12.19
C VAL A 481 -6.38 -2.21 13.31
N PHE A 482 -5.09 -2.07 13.07
CA PHE A 482 -4.13 -1.52 14.04
C PHE A 482 -4.11 0.01 14.10
N ASP A 483 -4.81 0.70 13.22
CA ASP A 483 -4.98 2.16 13.30
C ASP A 483 -5.79 2.56 14.55
N ALA A 484 -6.70 1.68 15.01
CA ALA A 484 -7.47 1.86 16.22
C ALA A 484 -6.58 1.70 17.48
N PRO A 485 -6.25 2.78 18.21
CA PRO A 485 -5.30 2.70 19.33
C PRO A 485 -5.82 1.84 20.48
N GLY A 486 -7.14 1.79 20.71
CA GLY A 486 -7.77 0.95 21.74
C GLY A 486 -7.48 -0.53 21.49
N PHE A 487 -7.86 -1.02 20.31
CA PHE A 487 -7.61 -2.41 19.88
C PHE A 487 -6.13 -2.72 19.85
N ARG A 488 -5.31 -1.89 19.17
CA ARG A 488 -3.87 -2.09 19.03
C ARG A 488 -3.18 -2.27 20.40
N ARG A 489 -3.40 -1.35 21.32
CA ARG A 489 -2.76 -1.39 22.64
C ARG A 489 -3.27 -2.51 23.52
N ARG A 490 -4.57 -2.86 23.43
CA ARG A 490 -5.14 -4.02 24.12
C ARG A 490 -4.45 -5.31 23.65
N TRP A 491 -4.33 -5.49 22.34
CA TRP A 491 -3.64 -6.65 21.78
C TRP A 491 -2.17 -6.68 22.18
N LEU A 492 -1.44 -5.57 22.11
CA LEU A 492 -0.05 -5.51 22.54
C LEU A 492 0.12 -5.87 24.04
N ARG A 493 -0.79 -5.42 24.91
CA ARG A 493 -0.78 -5.82 26.34
C ARG A 493 -0.95 -7.34 26.51
N SER A 494 -1.78 -7.99 25.70
CA SER A 494 -1.91 -9.45 25.74
C SER A 494 -0.62 -10.19 25.35
N LEU A 495 0.29 -9.51 24.61
CA LEU A 495 1.61 -10.01 24.25
C LEU A 495 2.70 -9.70 25.31
N GLY A 496 2.33 -9.05 26.42
CA GLY A 496 3.25 -8.65 27.48
C GLY A 496 3.88 -7.26 27.27
N TRP A 497 3.33 -6.44 26.37
CA TRP A 497 3.76 -5.06 26.21
C TRP A 497 3.34 -4.21 27.41
N THR A 498 4.28 -3.44 27.93
CA THR A 498 4.01 -2.45 28.98
C THR A 498 3.87 -1.07 28.35
N GLU A 499 2.75 -0.42 28.62
CA GLU A 499 2.43 0.88 28.06
C GLU A 499 3.45 1.94 28.48
N SER A 500 4.05 2.60 27.50
CA SER A 500 4.90 3.76 27.70
C SER A 500 4.41 4.92 26.85
N GLY A 501 3.96 6.01 27.51
CA GLY A 501 3.51 7.23 26.85
C GLY A 501 2.02 7.29 26.46
N SER A 502 1.56 8.49 26.09
CA SER A 502 0.18 8.72 25.65
C SER A 502 -0.11 8.03 24.31
N PRO A 503 -1.37 7.64 24.06
CA PRO A 503 -1.80 7.17 22.76
C PRO A 503 -1.41 8.19 21.68
N ARG A 504 -0.68 7.73 20.66
CA ARG A 504 -0.36 8.59 19.52
C ARG A 504 -1.48 8.43 18.49
N ASP A 505 -2.16 9.53 18.21
CA ASP A 505 -3.10 9.59 17.11
C ASP A 505 -2.31 9.54 15.79
N ARG A 506 -2.62 8.54 14.95
CA ARG A 506 -1.97 8.36 13.64
C ARG A 506 -2.14 9.60 12.77
N GLU A 507 -3.34 10.20 12.75
CA GLU A 507 -3.60 11.38 11.94
C GLU A 507 -2.79 12.59 12.41
N GLU A 508 -2.63 12.76 13.73
CA GLU A 508 -1.80 13.83 14.28
C GLU A 508 -0.31 13.62 13.96
N LEU A 509 0.19 12.38 14.12
CA LEU A 509 1.56 12.04 13.76
C LEU A 509 1.81 12.29 12.26
N GLN A 510 0.91 11.84 11.41
CA GLN A 510 1.01 12.02 9.98
C GLN A 510 0.98 13.50 9.60
N ARG A 511 0.12 14.29 10.22
CA ARG A 511 0.06 15.76 10.03
C ARG A 511 1.39 16.43 10.37
N ARG A 512 2.00 16.07 11.50
CA ARG A 512 3.32 16.58 11.92
C ARG A 512 4.41 16.22 10.91
N GLU A 513 4.40 15.01 10.39
CA GLU A 513 5.37 14.58 9.38
C GLU A 513 5.16 15.31 8.03
N PHE A 514 3.93 15.61 7.65
CA PHE A 514 3.63 16.46 6.48
C PHE A 514 4.15 17.88 6.68
N ASP A 515 3.92 18.48 7.85
CA ASP A 515 4.42 19.81 8.16
C ASP A 515 5.95 19.84 8.15
N ARG A 516 6.59 18.86 8.77
CA ARG A 516 8.05 18.71 8.77
C ARG A 516 8.63 18.60 7.35
N LEU A 517 7.98 17.83 6.47
CA LEU A 517 8.38 17.70 5.07
C LEU A 517 8.18 19.01 4.31
N ALA A 518 7.05 19.69 4.50
CA ALA A 518 6.77 20.97 3.88
C ALA A 518 7.79 22.05 4.31
N ASP A 519 8.07 22.16 5.61
CA ASP A 519 9.07 23.10 6.16
C ASP A 519 10.47 22.79 5.59
N HIS A 520 10.80 21.50 5.47
CA HIS A 520 12.07 21.08 4.87
C HIS A 520 12.18 21.50 3.39
N LEU A 521 11.12 21.34 2.60
CA LEU A 521 11.11 21.79 1.20
C LEU A 521 11.15 23.32 1.10
N GLU A 522 10.38 24.02 1.93
CA GLU A 522 10.34 25.48 1.94
C GLU A 522 11.71 26.10 2.24
N ALA A 523 12.48 25.48 3.13
CA ALA A 523 13.84 25.92 3.50
C ALA A 523 14.89 25.68 2.40
N HIS A 524 14.65 24.75 1.45
CA HIS A 524 15.67 24.30 0.49
C HIS A 524 15.29 24.50 -0.97
N LEU A 525 14.08 25.01 -1.26
CA LEU A 525 13.63 25.39 -2.60
C LEU A 525 13.58 26.93 -2.71
N ASP A 526 13.93 27.45 -3.87
CA ASP A 526 13.66 28.86 -4.22
C ASP A 526 12.16 29.03 -4.49
N MET A 527 11.44 29.37 -3.42
CA MET A 527 9.98 29.48 -3.47
C MET A 527 9.52 30.61 -4.40
N GLY A 528 10.25 31.72 -4.48
CA GLY A 528 9.91 32.81 -5.39
C GLY A 528 10.07 32.41 -6.87
N LEU A 529 11.09 31.60 -7.17
CA LEU A 529 11.27 31.03 -8.50
C LEU A 529 10.17 30.01 -8.81
N LEU A 530 9.85 29.16 -7.84
CA LEU A 530 8.82 28.13 -7.99
C LEU A 530 7.43 28.74 -8.24
N ASP A 531 7.06 29.78 -7.48
CA ASP A 531 5.80 30.51 -7.66
C ASP A 531 5.72 31.13 -9.06
N ARG A 532 6.82 31.74 -9.55
CA ARG A 532 6.89 32.25 -10.93
C ARG A 532 6.75 31.14 -11.99
N ILE A 533 7.35 29.97 -11.74
CA ILE A 533 7.24 28.82 -12.66
C ILE A 533 5.79 28.32 -12.75
N ILE A 534 5.07 28.27 -11.64
CA ILE A 534 3.66 27.88 -11.58
C ILE A 534 2.75 29.00 -12.10
N GLY A 535 3.16 30.25 -11.94
CA GLY A 535 2.37 31.43 -12.32
C GLY A 535 1.34 31.81 -11.25
N ILE A 536 1.77 31.79 -9.99
CA ILE A 536 1.00 32.21 -8.80
C ILE A 536 1.71 33.31 -8.05
#